data_c13f21500cda4954c0a0f3cbbe4a5232
#
_entry.id   c13f21500cda4954c0a0f3cbbe4a5232
#
_cell.length_a   1.000
_cell.length_b   1.000
_cell.length_c   1.000
_cell.angle_alpha   90.00
_cell.angle_beta   90.00
_cell.angle_gamma   90.00
#
_symmetry.space_group_name_H-M   'P 1'
#
loop_
_entity.id
_entity.type
_entity.pdbx_description
1 polymer ?
#
loop_
_entity_poly.entity_id
_entity_poly.type
_entity_poly.pdbx_seq_one_letter_code
_entity_poly.pdbx_strand_id
1 'polypeptide(L)'
;DRDKRMFLYYQLIHSLKKAERVDIIVSFLMESGVKMLLRELGNALDRGAKIRILTGNYLGITQPSALYLIKQKLGDRVDLRFYNEKNRSFHPKSYIFHYADYSEIYIGSSNISRSALTSGIEWNYRFRNTSDAKNYEKFFHTFEELFENHSIVIDREELKRYSKTWHRPAVSKDLDKYDINEESQDTNVRVLYEPRGAQIEALCALEDTRAEGARKALVQAATGVGKTYLAAFDSKNYKRVLFVAHREEILNQAALSFKNVRNSDDYGFFTGKSKENARSVIFASVSTLGRKEYLTEEYFTKDYFDYIVIDEFHHAVNDQYRRIIEYFEPKFLLGLTATPDRMDGRNIYEICDYNVPYEISLGDAINKGMLVPFHYYGIYDDTDYSGLHIVRGKYDEKELNETYIGNSYRYDLIYKYYCKYGSDRALGFCCSRAHAEEMAKEFSNRGIPSVAVYSDAQGAFSEDRVAAIDKLKSGEIRVIFSVDMFNEGVDITSVDMVMFLRPTESPIVFLQQLGRGLRKCRGKEYLNVLDFIGNYEKAGQTRFLLTGKSYMERHSYDPADKSGFPDDCLIDFDMRLIDLFKEMDKKSLKIKDLIEGEYVRIKELTGKQPSRMELFTSVSYTHLTLPTNSLV
;
A
#
# COMPACT_ATOMS: atom_id res chain seq x y z
N ASP A 1 -29.83 -8.31 -26.76
CA ASP A 1 -30.06 -7.32 -25.70
C ASP A 1 -30.95 -7.93 -24.63
N ARG A 2 -30.31 -8.43 -23.53
CA ARG A 2 -31.06 -8.79 -22.33
C ARG A 2 -31.71 -7.54 -21.80
N ASP A 3 -33.02 -7.54 -21.57
CA ASP A 3 -33.70 -6.41 -20.96
C ASP A 3 -33.10 -6.14 -19.58
N LYS A 4 -32.33 -5.05 -19.45
CA LYS A 4 -31.63 -4.66 -18.19
C LYS A 4 -32.57 -4.62 -16.99
N ARG A 5 -33.89 -4.40 -17.21
CA ARG A 5 -34.92 -4.44 -16.16
C ARG A 5 -35.10 -5.82 -15.49
N MET A 6 -34.60 -6.88 -16.12
CA MET A 6 -34.64 -8.24 -15.55
C MET A 6 -33.54 -8.50 -14.51
N PHE A 7 -32.52 -7.65 -14.44
CA PHE A 7 -31.48 -7.80 -13.43
C PHE A 7 -32.04 -7.61 -12.01
N LEU A 8 -31.55 -8.42 -11.06
CA LEU A 8 -31.95 -8.33 -9.65
C LEU A 8 -31.77 -6.91 -9.11
N TYR A 9 -30.72 -6.21 -9.50
CA TYR A 9 -30.46 -4.82 -9.12
C TYR A 9 -31.69 -3.92 -9.28
N TYR A 10 -32.32 -3.90 -10.46
CA TYR A 10 -33.46 -3.03 -10.71
C TYR A 10 -34.70 -3.43 -9.91
N GLN A 11 -34.86 -4.73 -9.66
CA GLN A 11 -35.96 -5.23 -8.82
C GLN A 11 -35.78 -4.79 -7.36
N LEU A 12 -34.54 -4.92 -6.81
CA LEU A 12 -34.23 -4.47 -5.46
C LEU A 12 -34.40 -2.95 -5.30
N ILE A 13 -33.94 -2.15 -6.29
CA ILE A 13 -34.14 -0.69 -6.29
C ILE A 13 -35.61 -0.32 -6.28
N HIS A 14 -36.43 -1.03 -7.06
CA HIS A 14 -37.88 -0.80 -7.08
C HIS A 14 -38.50 -1.09 -5.71
N SER A 15 -38.13 -2.20 -5.08
CA SER A 15 -38.64 -2.58 -3.76
C SER A 15 -38.15 -1.63 -2.67
N LEU A 16 -36.86 -1.25 -2.68
CA LEU A 16 -36.27 -0.28 -1.75
C LEU A 16 -37.00 1.08 -1.75
N LYS A 17 -37.50 1.55 -2.89
CA LYS A 17 -38.21 2.85 -3.00
C LYS A 17 -39.50 2.91 -2.20
N LYS A 18 -40.09 1.80 -1.84
CA LYS A 18 -41.43 1.71 -1.23
C LYS A 18 -41.45 1.03 0.13
N ALA A 19 -40.46 0.23 0.44
CA ALA A 19 -40.44 -0.56 1.66
C ALA A 19 -40.33 0.32 2.91
N GLU A 20 -41.04 -0.08 3.96
CA GLU A 20 -40.99 0.50 5.32
C GLU A 20 -39.98 -0.24 6.20
N ARG A 21 -39.70 -1.51 5.88
CA ARG A 21 -38.66 -2.31 6.52
C ARG A 21 -38.01 -3.21 5.48
N VAL A 22 -36.70 -3.41 5.60
CA VAL A 22 -35.91 -4.25 4.71
C VAL A 22 -35.02 -5.16 5.53
N ASP A 23 -35.12 -6.46 5.31
CA ASP A 23 -34.32 -7.49 5.94
C ASP A 23 -33.51 -8.22 4.86
N ILE A 24 -32.20 -8.15 4.96
CA ILE A 24 -31.27 -8.75 3.98
C ILE A 24 -30.45 -9.82 4.69
N ILE A 25 -30.40 -11.02 4.12
CA ILE A 25 -29.50 -12.09 4.55
C ILE A 25 -28.72 -12.59 3.34
N VAL A 26 -27.39 -12.46 3.39
CA VAL A 26 -26.50 -12.86 2.31
C VAL A 26 -25.23 -13.52 2.85
N SER A 27 -24.69 -14.47 2.10
CA SER A 27 -23.51 -15.22 2.54
C SER A 27 -22.27 -14.34 2.63
N PHE A 28 -22.17 -13.34 1.76
CA PHE A 28 -21.06 -12.38 1.74
C PHE A 28 -21.45 -11.04 1.10
N LEU A 29 -20.66 -10.02 1.42
CA LEU A 29 -20.75 -8.66 0.90
C LEU A 29 -19.44 -8.31 0.17
N MET A 30 -19.55 -7.83 -1.08
CA MET A 30 -18.43 -7.24 -1.82
C MET A 30 -18.60 -5.73 -1.94
N GLU A 31 -17.51 -5.00 -1.93
CA GLU A 31 -17.46 -3.54 -2.07
C GLU A 31 -18.23 -3.06 -3.31
N SER A 32 -18.05 -3.76 -4.44
CA SER A 32 -18.69 -3.46 -5.71
C SER A 32 -20.22 -3.49 -5.64
N GLY A 33 -20.78 -4.51 -4.99
CA GLY A 33 -22.24 -4.66 -4.83
C GLY A 33 -22.81 -3.66 -3.82
N VAL A 34 -22.12 -3.43 -2.71
CA VAL A 34 -22.53 -2.44 -1.70
C VAL A 34 -22.60 -1.04 -2.32
N LYS A 35 -21.59 -0.61 -3.09
CA LYS A 35 -21.58 0.69 -3.78
C LYS A 35 -22.80 0.89 -4.65
N MET A 36 -23.28 -0.15 -5.34
CA MET A 36 -24.47 -0.06 -6.17
C MET A 36 -25.75 0.21 -5.38
N LEU A 37 -25.89 -0.39 -4.20
CA LEU A 37 -27.11 -0.30 -3.38
C LEU A 37 -27.09 0.88 -2.40
N LEU A 38 -25.93 1.43 -2.08
CA LEU A 38 -25.71 2.35 -0.97
C LEU A 38 -26.62 3.58 -1.02
N ARG A 39 -26.76 4.19 -2.21
CA ARG A 39 -27.61 5.36 -2.42
C ARG A 39 -29.08 5.07 -2.10
N GLU A 40 -29.60 3.96 -2.60
CA GLU A 40 -31.02 3.64 -2.43
C GLU A 40 -31.34 3.12 -1.01
N LEU A 41 -30.38 2.45 -0.38
CA LEU A 41 -30.46 2.13 1.06
C LEU A 41 -30.51 3.43 1.89
N GLY A 42 -29.65 4.42 1.59
CA GLY A 42 -29.68 5.73 2.22
C GLY A 42 -31.02 6.44 2.02
N ASN A 43 -31.52 6.49 0.80
CA ASN A 43 -32.83 7.06 0.48
C ASN A 43 -33.98 6.37 1.23
N ALA A 44 -33.91 5.06 1.43
CA ALA A 44 -34.92 4.31 2.21
C ALA A 44 -34.86 4.69 3.70
N LEU A 45 -33.67 4.78 4.29
CA LEU A 45 -33.46 5.24 5.66
C LEU A 45 -33.96 6.68 5.88
N ASP A 46 -33.72 7.57 4.91
CA ASP A 46 -34.15 8.98 4.96
C ASP A 46 -35.70 9.12 4.92
N ARG A 47 -36.40 8.12 4.37
CA ARG A 47 -37.86 8.01 4.43
C ARG A 47 -38.37 7.36 5.73
N GLY A 48 -37.47 6.92 6.63
CA GLY A 48 -37.82 6.29 7.89
C GLY A 48 -37.88 4.74 7.84
N ALA A 49 -37.47 4.12 6.74
CA ALA A 49 -37.41 2.67 6.65
C ALA A 49 -36.39 2.07 7.64
N LYS A 50 -36.71 0.94 8.21
CA LYS A 50 -35.79 0.15 9.06
C LYS A 50 -35.02 -0.84 8.19
N ILE A 51 -33.72 -0.91 8.32
CA ILE A 51 -32.88 -1.81 7.53
C ILE A 51 -32.03 -2.68 8.44
N ARG A 52 -32.12 -4.01 8.26
CA ARG A 52 -31.31 -5.01 8.94
C ARG A 52 -30.57 -5.85 7.91
N ILE A 53 -29.29 -6.07 8.15
CA ILE A 53 -28.44 -6.86 7.25
C ILE A 53 -27.70 -7.92 8.07
N LEU A 54 -27.92 -9.18 7.74
CA LEU A 54 -27.19 -10.31 8.26
C LEU A 54 -26.26 -10.87 7.17
N THR A 55 -24.98 -10.89 7.45
CA THR A 55 -23.99 -11.48 6.54
C THR A 55 -23.08 -12.45 7.28
N GLY A 56 -22.33 -13.24 6.55
CA GLY A 56 -21.34 -14.16 7.11
C GLY A 56 -19.96 -13.91 6.52
N ASN A 57 -18.99 -14.61 7.06
CA ASN A 57 -17.66 -14.69 6.47
C ASN A 57 -17.49 -16.03 5.72
N TYR A 58 -18.44 -16.35 4.84
CA TYR A 58 -18.37 -17.58 4.05
C TYR A 58 -17.13 -17.56 3.14
N LEU A 59 -16.25 -18.55 3.34
CA LEU A 59 -14.96 -18.65 2.64
C LEU A 59 -14.08 -17.39 2.69
N GLY A 60 -14.27 -16.50 3.67
CA GLY A 60 -13.51 -15.26 3.78
C GLY A 60 -13.85 -14.19 2.73
N ILE A 61 -14.97 -14.33 1.98
CA ILE A 61 -15.26 -13.47 0.82
C ILE A 61 -15.77 -12.08 1.23
N THR A 62 -16.46 -11.93 2.36
CA THR A 62 -16.95 -10.62 2.82
C THR A 62 -15.78 -9.64 2.96
N GLN A 63 -15.81 -8.57 2.18
CA GLN A 63 -14.74 -7.57 2.17
C GLN A 63 -14.90 -6.56 3.32
N PRO A 64 -13.86 -6.30 4.10
CA PRO A 64 -13.91 -5.27 5.15
C PRO A 64 -14.36 -3.91 4.63
N SER A 65 -13.89 -3.50 3.45
CA SER A 65 -14.27 -2.24 2.80
C SER A 65 -15.77 -2.14 2.54
N ALA A 66 -16.46 -3.25 2.24
CA ALA A 66 -17.92 -3.28 2.09
C ALA A 66 -18.64 -2.93 3.40
N LEU A 67 -18.17 -3.49 4.50
CA LEU A 67 -18.72 -3.23 5.85
C LEU A 67 -18.43 -1.79 6.31
N TYR A 68 -17.21 -1.30 6.08
CA TYR A 68 -16.84 0.09 6.35
C TYR A 68 -17.71 1.08 5.57
N LEU A 69 -17.99 0.81 4.28
CA LEU A 69 -18.89 1.65 3.47
C LEU A 69 -20.29 1.74 4.06
N ILE A 70 -20.88 0.62 4.49
CA ILE A 70 -22.20 0.60 5.13
C ILE A 70 -22.16 1.46 6.39
N LYS A 71 -21.19 1.21 7.29
CA LYS A 71 -21.07 1.94 8.56
C LYS A 71 -20.78 3.43 8.35
N GLN A 72 -19.88 3.80 7.44
CA GLN A 72 -19.54 5.21 7.18
C GLN A 72 -20.69 6.00 6.54
N LYS A 73 -21.41 5.40 5.59
CA LYS A 73 -22.44 6.12 4.81
C LYS A 73 -23.83 6.06 5.41
N LEU A 74 -24.16 4.95 6.07
CA LEU A 74 -25.49 4.71 6.62
C LEU A 74 -25.52 4.79 8.16
N GLY A 75 -24.35 4.71 8.80
CA GLY A 75 -24.20 4.80 10.25
C GLY A 75 -24.90 3.65 11.00
N ASP A 76 -25.30 3.93 12.24
CA ASP A 76 -26.04 2.99 13.08
C ASP A 76 -27.54 2.93 12.75
N ARG A 77 -27.97 3.59 11.69
CA ARG A 77 -29.32 3.47 11.14
C ARG A 77 -29.59 2.11 10.48
N VAL A 78 -28.50 1.37 10.16
CA VAL A 78 -28.55 -0.01 9.68
C VAL A 78 -28.08 -0.95 10.80
N ASP A 79 -28.93 -1.90 11.19
CA ASP A 79 -28.53 -2.98 12.08
C ASP A 79 -27.78 -4.04 11.26
N LEU A 80 -26.45 -3.97 11.29
CA LEU A 80 -25.54 -4.82 10.53
C LEU A 80 -24.91 -5.85 11.44
N ARG A 81 -25.11 -7.13 11.12
CA ARG A 81 -24.65 -8.25 11.96
C ARG A 81 -23.90 -9.31 11.18
N PHE A 82 -22.96 -9.98 11.87
CA PHE A 82 -22.32 -11.22 11.41
C PHE A 82 -22.98 -12.44 12.00
N TYR A 83 -23.22 -13.47 11.17
CA TYR A 83 -23.53 -14.81 11.62
C TYR A 83 -22.33 -15.39 12.40
N ASN A 84 -22.57 -15.90 13.62
CA ASN A 84 -21.51 -16.26 14.58
C ASN A 84 -21.54 -17.72 15.05
N GLU A 85 -21.90 -18.67 14.20
CA GLU A 85 -21.81 -20.09 14.55
C GLU A 85 -20.63 -20.77 13.85
N LYS A 86 -19.69 -21.30 14.65
CA LYS A 86 -18.42 -21.85 14.14
C LYS A 86 -18.55 -23.16 13.36
N ASN A 87 -19.61 -23.95 13.61
CA ASN A 87 -19.71 -25.32 13.07
C ASN A 87 -20.81 -25.48 12.01
N ARG A 88 -21.41 -24.39 11.54
CA ARG A 88 -22.45 -24.41 10.52
C ARG A 88 -22.08 -23.52 9.35
N SER A 89 -22.16 -24.09 8.15
CA SER A 89 -22.01 -23.35 6.90
C SER A 89 -23.13 -22.30 6.77
N PHE A 90 -22.78 -21.05 6.47
CA PHE A 90 -23.72 -19.95 6.28
C PHE A 90 -23.75 -19.54 4.81
N HIS A 91 -24.79 -19.96 4.08
CA HIS A 91 -24.89 -19.72 2.64
C HIS A 91 -26.27 -19.24 2.16
N PRO A 92 -27.09 -18.53 2.97
CA PRO A 92 -28.37 -18.00 2.52
C PRO A 92 -28.22 -16.77 1.64
N LYS A 93 -29.21 -16.52 0.76
CA LYS A 93 -29.35 -15.29 0.01
C LYS A 93 -30.83 -14.99 -0.13
N SER A 94 -31.29 -13.99 0.62
CA SER A 94 -32.67 -13.56 0.61
C SER A 94 -32.77 -12.05 0.91
N TYR A 95 -33.75 -11.43 0.28
CA TYR A 95 -34.08 -10.01 0.44
C TYR A 95 -35.55 -9.91 0.75
N ILE A 96 -35.93 -9.44 1.94
CA ILE A 96 -37.31 -9.35 2.41
C ILE A 96 -37.68 -7.88 2.50
N PHE A 97 -38.77 -7.49 1.85
CA PHE A 97 -39.28 -6.14 1.86
C PHE A 97 -40.66 -6.12 2.46
N HIS A 98 -40.88 -5.27 3.45
CA HIS A 98 -42.15 -5.10 4.13
C HIS A 98 -42.74 -3.76 3.72
N TYR A 99 -43.98 -3.79 3.28
CA TYR A 99 -44.79 -2.64 2.92
C TYR A 99 -45.99 -2.53 3.87
N ALA A 100 -46.78 -1.47 3.78
CA ALA A 100 -47.93 -1.27 4.66
C ALA A 100 -48.93 -2.46 4.65
N ASP A 101 -49.22 -3.00 3.45
CA ASP A 101 -50.27 -4.01 3.28
C ASP A 101 -49.81 -5.43 2.99
N TYR A 102 -48.54 -5.61 2.62
CA TYR A 102 -47.98 -6.90 2.27
C TYR A 102 -46.45 -6.94 2.47
N SER A 103 -45.89 -8.12 2.37
CA SER A 103 -44.44 -8.31 2.31
C SER A 103 -44.06 -9.18 1.12
N GLU A 104 -42.88 -8.96 0.57
CA GLU A 104 -42.33 -9.76 -0.51
C GLU A 104 -40.92 -10.22 -0.20
N ILE A 105 -40.55 -11.38 -0.72
CA ILE A 105 -39.25 -11.97 -0.53
C ILE A 105 -38.67 -12.39 -1.89
N TYR A 106 -37.39 -12.10 -2.07
CA TYR A 106 -36.56 -12.63 -3.14
C TYR A 106 -35.63 -13.67 -2.52
N ILE A 107 -35.59 -14.88 -3.04
CA ILE A 107 -34.72 -15.97 -2.62
C ILE A 107 -34.00 -16.53 -3.82
N GLY A 108 -32.71 -16.73 -3.73
CA GLY A 108 -31.95 -17.27 -4.86
C GLY A 108 -30.48 -17.48 -4.60
N SER A 109 -29.69 -17.31 -5.66
CA SER A 109 -28.25 -17.50 -5.64
C SER A 109 -27.45 -16.20 -5.45
N SER A 110 -28.10 -15.02 -5.57
CA SER A 110 -27.43 -13.73 -5.65
C SER A 110 -26.97 -13.18 -4.29
N ASN A 111 -25.66 -13.05 -4.11
CA ASN A 111 -25.06 -12.24 -3.04
C ASN A 111 -25.00 -10.74 -3.43
N ILE A 112 -24.51 -9.90 -2.51
CA ILE A 112 -24.27 -8.47 -2.81
C ILE A 112 -22.87 -8.32 -3.42
N SER A 113 -22.78 -8.59 -4.72
CA SER A 113 -21.63 -8.29 -5.61
C SER A 113 -22.17 -7.66 -6.89
N ARG A 114 -21.34 -6.93 -7.64
CA ARG A 114 -21.77 -6.31 -8.92
C ARG A 114 -22.27 -7.38 -9.88
N SER A 115 -21.49 -8.42 -10.12
CA SER A 115 -21.82 -9.50 -11.04
C SER A 115 -23.14 -10.19 -10.68
N ALA A 116 -23.36 -10.54 -9.41
CA ALA A 116 -24.58 -11.20 -8.97
C ALA A 116 -25.83 -10.29 -9.08
N LEU A 117 -25.67 -8.98 -8.93
CA LEU A 117 -26.77 -8.03 -9.04
C LEU A 117 -27.10 -7.65 -10.50
N THR A 118 -26.16 -7.87 -11.46
CA THR A 118 -26.29 -7.44 -12.86
C THR A 118 -26.13 -8.58 -13.86
N SER A 119 -24.94 -8.78 -14.42
CA SER A 119 -24.68 -9.63 -15.59
C SER A 119 -24.51 -11.10 -15.27
N GLY A 120 -24.28 -11.49 -14.02
CA GLY A 120 -24.13 -12.87 -13.60
C GLY A 120 -25.36 -13.72 -13.91
N ILE A 121 -25.12 -15.03 -14.15
CA ILE A 121 -26.20 -15.99 -14.31
C ILE A 121 -26.68 -16.41 -12.94
N GLU A 122 -27.71 -15.76 -12.46
CA GLU A 122 -28.28 -15.96 -11.14
C GLU A 122 -29.76 -16.32 -11.22
N TRP A 123 -30.19 -17.17 -10.32
CA TRP A 123 -31.59 -17.55 -10.23
C TRP A 123 -32.18 -16.98 -8.96
N ASN A 124 -33.25 -16.16 -9.10
CA ASN A 124 -33.97 -15.57 -7.99
C ASN A 124 -35.47 -15.78 -8.19
N TYR A 125 -36.11 -16.29 -7.15
CA TYR A 125 -37.56 -16.45 -7.11
C TYR A 125 -38.17 -15.40 -6.18
N ARG A 126 -39.23 -14.75 -6.67
CA ARG A 126 -39.96 -13.74 -5.91
C ARG A 126 -41.37 -14.19 -5.61
N PHE A 127 -41.80 -14.05 -4.36
CA PHE A 127 -43.19 -14.26 -3.97
C PHE A 127 -43.59 -13.33 -2.83
N ARG A 128 -44.89 -13.27 -2.54
CA ARG A 128 -45.48 -12.41 -1.52
C ARG A 128 -46.13 -13.26 -0.42
N ASN A 129 -46.23 -12.72 0.78
CA ASN A 129 -46.99 -13.34 1.89
C ASN A 129 -48.47 -13.52 1.56
N THR A 130 -49.04 -12.67 0.69
CA THR A 130 -50.43 -12.77 0.21
C THR A 130 -50.65 -13.92 -0.77
N SER A 131 -49.62 -14.39 -1.46
CA SER A 131 -49.71 -15.50 -2.43
C SER A 131 -49.26 -16.85 -1.82
N ASP A 132 -48.30 -16.83 -0.89
CA ASP A 132 -47.76 -18.02 -0.24
C ASP A 132 -47.32 -17.67 1.20
N ALA A 133 -48.34 -17.53 2.06
CA ALA A 133 -48.12 -17.16 3.47
C ALA A 133 -47.26 -18.18 4.22
N LYS A 134 -47.51 -19.47 4.00
CA LYS A 134 -46.81 -20.56 4.71
C LYS A 134 -45.30 -20.55 4.49
N ASN A 135 -44.87 -20.44 3.25
CA ASN A 135 -43.44 -20.40 2.94
C ASN A 135 -42.84 -19.06 3.36
N TYR A 136 -43.59 -17.94 3.18
CA TYR A 136 -43.12 -16.63 3.64
C TYR A 136 -42.80 -16.65 5.14
N GLU A 137 -43.73 -17.14 6.00
CA GLU A 137 -43.54 -17.21 7.44
C GLU A 137 -42.31 -18.06 7.81
N LYS A 138 -42.12 -19.19 7.14
CA LYS A 138 -40.97 -20.06 7.39
C LYS A 138 -39.64 -19.33 7.15
N PHE A 139 -39.49 -18.62 6.02
CA PHE A 139 -38.26 -17.88 5.71
C PHE A 139 -38.08 -16.68 6.63
N PHE A 140 -39.15 -15.97 6.92
CA PHE A 140 -39.11 -14.82 7.81
C PHE A 140 -38.75 -15.23 9.25
N HIS A 141 -39.34 -16.27 9.80
CA HIS A 141 -38.97 -16.79 11.13
C HIS A 141 -37.52 -17.32 11.15
N THR A 142 -37.07 -17.96 10.11
CA THR A 142 -35.66 -18.37 9.99
C THR A 142 -34.72 -17.15 10.01
N PHE A 143 -35.08 -16.08 9.30
CA PHE A 143 -34.31 -14.83 9.33
C PHE A 143 -34.29 -14.26 10.77
N GLU A 144 -35.43 -14.13 11.42
CA GLU A 144 -35.53 -13.61 12.81
C GLU A 144 -34.67 -14.43 13.77
N GLU A 145 -34.78 -15.77 13.72
CA GLU A 145 -33.99 -16.66 14.57
C GLU A 145 -32.48 -16.49 14.36
N LEU A 146 -32.04 -16.48 13.12
CA LEU A 146 -30.62 -16.30 12.79
C LEU A 146 -30.13 -14.91 13.18
N PHE A 147 -30.95 -13.89 12.97
CA PHE A 147 -30.60 -12.51 13.26
C PHE A 147 -30.51 -12.24 14.76
N GLU A 148 -31.47 -12.70 15.54
CA GLU A 148 -31.53 -12.40 16.97
C GLU A 148 -30.68 -13.34 17.83
N ASN A 149 -30.62 -14.66 17.48
CA ASN A 149 -30.03 -15.66 18.34
C ASN A 149 -28.67 -16.18 17.89
N HIS A 150 -28.30 -15.99 16.59
CA HIS A 150 -27.09 -16.57 15.99
C HIS A 150 -26.19 -15.55 15.33
N SER A 151 -26.31 -14.30 15.72
CA SER A 151 -25.49 -13.22 15.14
C SER A 151 -24.88 -12.31 16.19
N ILE A 152 -23.84 -11.59 15.78
CA ILE A 152 -23.21 -10.51 16.57
C ILE A 152 -23.33 -9.20 15.81
N VAL A 153 -23.53 -8.11 16.55
CA VAL A 153 -23.54 -6.76 15.98
C VAL A 153 -22.13 -6.43 15.49
N ILE A 154 -22.02 -5.92 14.27
CA ILE A 154 -20.77 -5.39 13.74
C ILE A 154 -20.65 -3.95 14.23
N ASP A 155 -20.03 -3.76 15.38
CA ASP A 155 -19.58 -2.45 15.84
C ASP A 155 -18.22 -2.07 15.28
N ARG A 156 -17.68 -0.91 15.70
CA ARG A 156 -16.38 -0.41 15.21
C ARG A 156 -15.21 -1.30 15.62
N GLU A 157 -15.24 -1.88 16.81
CA GLU A 157 -14.17 -2.74 17.32
C GLU A 157 -14.17 -4.10 16.60
N GLU A 158 -15.36 -4.69 16.41
CA GLU A 158 -15.51 -5.93 15.65
C GLU A 158 -15.04 -5.73 14.19
N LEU A 159 -15.38 -4.59 13.57
CA LEU A 159 -14.98 -4.27 12.22
C LEU A 159 -13.45 -4.09 12.09
N LYS A 160 -12.81 -3.40 13.04
CA LYS A 160 -11.34 -3.27 13.11
C LYS A 160 -10.69 -4.64 13.29
N ARG A 161 -11.21 -5.48 14.18
CA ARG A 161 -10.72 -6.83 14.42
C ARG A 161 -10.82 -7.69 13.16
N TYR A 162 -11.97 -7.65 12.50
CA TYR A 162 -12.20 -8.37 11.26
C TYR A 162 -11.26 -7.93 10.16
N SER A 163 -11.12 -6.61 9.94
CA SER A 163 -10.21 -6.06 8.92
C SER A 163 -8.75 -6.46 9.13
N LYS A 164 -8.28 -6.49 10.39
CA LYS A 164 -6.90 -6.89 10.72
C LYS A 164 -6.58 -8.34 10.36
N THR A 165 -7.55 -9.23 10.54
CA THR A 165 -7.37 -10.68 10.34
C THR A 165 -7.80 -11.16 8.96
N TRP A 166 -8.45 -10.29 8.17
CA TRP A 166 -8.98 -10.66 6.88
C TRP A 166 -7.88 -10.74 5.81
N HIS A 167 -7.80 -11.90 5.18
CA HIS A 167 -7.00 -12.13 3.98
C HIS A 167 -7.93 -12.40 2.81
N ARG A 168 -7.55 -11.92 1.63
CA ARG A 168 -8.32 -12.13 0.42
C ARG A 168 -8.27 -13.61 0.01
N PRO A 169 -9.39 -14.34 -0.01
CA PRO A 169 -9.37 -15.74 -0.39
C PRO A 169 -9.12 -15.91 -1.91
N ALA A 170 -8.53 -17.05 -2.29
CA ALA A 170 -8.23 -17.35 -3.69
C ALA A 170 -9.49 -17.29 -4.59
N VAL A 171 -10.64 -17.74 -4.09
CA VAL A 171 -11.93 -17.72 -4.81
C VAL A 171 -12.37 -16.30 -5.17
N SER A 172 -12.04 -15.28 -4.37
CA SER A 172 -12.42 -13.90 -4.66
C SER A 172 -11.63 -13.29 -5.82
N LYS A 173 -10.51 -13.88 -6.22
CA LYS A 173 -9.72 -13.43 -7.39
C LYS A 173 -10.53 -13.53 -8.69
N ASP A 174 -11.30 -14.60 -8.83
CA ASP A 174 -12.14 -14.79 -10.02
C ASP A 174 -13.37 -13.89 -9.98
N LEU A 175 -13.99 -13.72 -8.81
CA LEU A 175 -15.12 -12.80 -8.63
C LEU A 175 -14.73 -11.36 -8.99
N ASP A 176 -13.56 -10.89 -8.55
CA ASP A 176 -13.07 -9.55 -8.89
C ASP A 176 -12.76 -9.37 -10.39
N LYS A 177 -12.30 -10.42 -11.08
CA LYS A 177 -12.10 -10.35 -12.54
C LYS A 177 -13.40 -10.08 -13.30
N TYR A 178 -14.50 -10.67 -12.86
CA TYR A 178 -15.81 -10.40 -13.43
C TYR A 178 -16.28 -8.97 -13.14
N ASP A 179 -16.12 -8.49 -11.93
CA ASP A 179 -16.49 -7.13 -11.53
C ASP A 179 -15.69 -6.05 -12.28
N ILE A 180 -14.37 -6.23 -12.47
CA ILE A 180 -13.49 -5.30 -13.20
C ILE A 180 -13.82 -5.26 -14.70
N ASN A 181 -14.14 -6.42 -15.30
CA ASN A 181 -14.49 -6.47 -16.72
C ASN A 181 -15.79 -5.73 -17.03
N GLU A 182 -16.73 -5.70 -16.11
CA GLU A 182 -17.98 -4.95 -16.26
C GLU A 182 -17.79 -3.43 -16.10
N GLU A 183 -16.93 -2.98 -15.18
CA GLU A 183 -16.57 -1.54 -15.06
C GLU A 183 -15.96 -0.99 -16.36
N SER A 184 -15.23 -1.80 -17.12
CA SER A 184 -14.57 -1.38 -18.37
C SER A 184 -15.51 -1.31 -19.58
N GLN A 185 -16.71 -1.91 -19.52
CA GLN A 185 -17.69 -1.88 -20.62
C GLN A 185 -18.64 -0.68 -20.57
N ASP A 186 -18.74 0.02 -19.45
CA ASP A 186 -19.54 1.24 -19.30
C ASP A 186 -18.75 2.49 -19.79
N THR A 187 -18.44 2.56 -21.09
CA THR A 187 -17.60 3.61 -21.71
C THR A 187 -18.25 5.00 -21.79
N ASN A 188 -19.47 5.22 -21.30
CA ASN A 188 -20.19 6.49 -21.41
C ASN A 188 -20.50 7.20 -20.08
N VAL A 189 -19.94 6.74 -18.94
CA VAL A 189 -20.11 7.40 -17.65
C VAL A 189 -18.84 8.16 -17.30
N ARG A 190 -18.96 9.45 -16.91
CA ARG A 190 -17.85 10.20 -16.27
C ARG A 190 -17.25 9.32 -15.19
N VAL A 191 -15.97 9.02 -15.30
CA VAL A 191 -15.24 8.24 -14.28
C VAL A 191 -15.29 9.04 -12.98
N LEU A 192 -16.19 8.68 -12.10
CA LEU A 192 -16.19 9.21 -10.73
C LEU A 192 -15.08 8.49 -9.96
N TYR A 193 -14.06 9.23 -9.57
CA TYR A 193 -13.03 8.69 -8.69
C TYR A 193 -13.63 8.48 -7.30
N GLU A 194 -13.65 7.22 -6.86
CA GLU A 194 -14.16 6.80 -5.56
C GLU A 194 -13.09 6.08 -4.76
N PRO A 195 -13.07 6.22 -3.41
CA PRO A 195 -12.14 5.48 -2.57
C PRO A 195 -12.38 3.97 -2.69
N ARG A 196 -11.31 3.18 -2.56
CA ARG A 196 -11.33 1.71 -2.69
C ARG A 196 -10.49 1.04 -1.61
N GLY A 197 -10.92 -0.13 -1.16
CA GLY A 197 -10.16 -0.99 -0.23
C GLY A 197 -9.61 -0.23 0.98
N ALA A 198 -8.29 -0.23 1.16
CA ALA A 198 -7.61 0.46 2.25
C ALA A 198 -7.94 1.96 2.38
N GLN A 199 -8.25 2.64 1.26
CA GLN A 199 -8.62 4.05 1.32
C GLN A 199 -9.93 4.26 2.08
N ILE A 200 -10.90 3.35 1.91
CA ILE A 200 -12.18 3.41 2.63
C ILE A 200 -11.93 3.21 4.13
N GLU A 201 -11.14 2.19 4.48
CA GLU A 201 -10.76 1.90 5.87
C GLU A 201 -10.04 3.09 6.52
N ALA A 202 -9.04 3.65 5.82
CA ALA A 202 -8.26 4.78 6.31
C ALA A 202 -9.09 6.07 6.45
N LEU A 203 -10.00 6.35 5.50
CA LEU A 203 -10.90 7.51 5.58
C LEU A 203 -11.82 7.41 6.78
N CYS A 204 -12.37 6.23 7.05
CA CYS A 204 -13.19 6.00 8.23
C CYS A 204 -12.40 6.21 9.53
N ALA A 205 -11.18 5.66 9.60
CA ALA A 205 -10.30 5.83 10.76
C ALA A 205 -9.90 7.30 10.99
N LEU A 206 -9.63 8.06 9.91
CA LEU A 206 -9.34 9.50 10.00
C LEU A 206 -10.56 10.32 10.46
N GLU A 207 -11.75 9.95 10.02
CA GLU A 207 -13.00 10.59 10.45
C GLU A 207 -13.24 10.36 11.95
N ASP A 208 -13.05 9.12 12.43
CA ASP A 208 -13.13 8.78 13.86
C ASP A 208 -12.12 9.58 14.69
N THR A 209 -10.86 9.64 14.25
CA THR A 209 -9.79 10.38 14.93
C THR A 209 -10.11 11.88 15.05
N ARG A 210 -10.69 12.48 14.02
CA ARG A 210 -11.17 13.89 14.10
C ARG A 210 -12.37 14.06 15.03
N ALA A 211 -13.29 13.08 15.05
CA ALA A 211 -14.43 13.12 15.96
C ALA A 211 -13.99 13.03 17.44
N GLU A 212 -12.87 12.36 17.73
CA GLU A 212 -12.21 12.30 19.04
C GLU A 212 -11.45 13.60 19.40
N GLY A 213 -11.41 14.58 18.47
CA GLY A 213 -10.81 15.90 18.71
C GLY A 213 -9.35 16.03 18.26
N ALA A 214 -8.76 15.02 17.64
CA ALA A 214 -7.40 15.10 17.14
C ALA A 214 -7.29 16.08 15.96
N ARG A 215 -6.21 16.86 15.95
CA ARG A 215 -5.89 17.83 14.88
C ARG A 215 -4.78 17.35 13.96
N LYS A 216 -4.12 16.25 14.30
CA LYS A 216 -3.00 15.68 13.54
C LYS A 216 -3.15 14.16 13.49
N ALA A 217 -2.77 13.57 12.38
CA ALA A 217 -2.71 12.13 12.25
C ALA A 217 -1.61 11.71 11.27
N LEU A 218 -1.07 10.51 11.49
CA LEU A 218 -0.15 9.83 10.59
C LEU A 218 -0.84 8.60 9.99
N VAL A 219 -0.92 8.53 8.67
CA VAL A 219 -1.31 7.31 7.97
C VAL A 219 -0.06 6.63 7.43
N GLN A 220 0.14 5.41 7.90
CA GLN A 220 1.22 4.54 7.48
C GLN A 220 0.68 3.53 6.48
N ALA A 221 1.06 3.65 5.21
CA ALA A 221 0.57 2.75 4.17
C ALA A 221 1.63 2.45 3.12
N ALA A 222 1.75 1.17 2.77
CA ALA A 222 2.72 0.69 1.79
C ALA A 222 2.67 1.49 0.47
N THR A 223 3.80 1.54 -0.22
CA THR A 223 3.88 2.16 -1.55
C THR A 223 2.95 1.42 -2.52
N GLY A 224 2.19 2.18 -3.32
CA GLY A 224 1.26 1.60 -4.30
C GLY A 224 -0.19 1.48 -3.84
N VAL A 225 -0.50 1.61 -2.55
CA VAL A 225 -1.87 1.55 -1.99
C VAL A 225 -2.71 2.79 -2.34
N GLY A 226 -2.08 3.88 -2.79
CA GLY A 226 -2.78 5.10 -3.23
C GLY A 226 -2.92 6.17 -2.14
N LYS A 227 -1.87 6.40 -1.35
CA LYS A 227 -1.80 7.45 -0.29
C LYS A 227 -2.22 8.84 -0.79
N THR A 228 -1.76 9.24 -1.97
CA THR A 228 -2.07 10.56 -2.55
C THR A 228 -3.56 10.73 -2.84
N TYR A 229 -4.22 9.69 -3.38
CA TYR A 229 -5.66 9.68 -3.55
C TYR A 229 -6.41 9.71 -2.22
N LEU A 230 -5.90 8.98 -1.20
CA LEU A 230 -6.45 9.06 0.16
C LEU A 230 -6.47 10.49 0.67
N ALA A 231 -5.35 11.23 0.55
CA ALA A 231 -5.28 12.64 0.95
C ALA A 231 -6.24 13.53 0.15
N ALA A 232 -6.38 13.27 -1.15
CA ALA A 232 -7.31 14.00 -2.01
C ALA A 232 -8.76 13.77 -1.59
N PHE A 233 -9.15 12.53 -1.24
CA PHE A 233 -10.49 12.21 -0.74
C PHE A 233 -10.76 12.82 0.63
N ASP A 234 -9.82 12.67 1.58
CA ASP A 234 -9.97 13.16 2.94
C ASP A 234 -10.06 14.69 3.03
N SER A 235 -9.27 15.37 2.18
CA SER A 235 -9.26 16.84 2.11
C SER A 235 -10.38 17.44 1.25
N LYS A 236 -11.23 16.63 0.60
CA LYS A 236 -12.20 17.09 -0.42
C LYS A 236 -13.11 18.23 0.03
N ASN A 237 -13.53 18.21 1.29
CA ASN A 237 -14.48 19.17 1.85
C ASN A 237 -13.82 20.41 2.48
N TYR A 238 -12.48 20.48 2.51
CA TYR A 238 -11.77 21.65 3.02
C TYR A 238 -11.56 22.67 1.90
N LYS A 239 -11.69 23.95 2.24
CA LYS A 239 -11.62 25.06 1.26
C LYS A 239 -10.18 25.31 0.81
N ARG A 240 -9.24 25.38 1.74
CA ARG A 240 -7.82 25.67 1.48
C ARG A 240 -6.95 24.52 1.93
N VAL A 241 -6.26 23.91 0.98
CA VAL A 241 -5.44 22.71 1.21
C VAL A 241 -4.01 22.97 0.78
N LEU A 242 -3.06 22.60 1.61
CA LEU A 242 -1.64 22.58 1.30
C LEU A 242 -1.16 21.12 1.18
N PHE A 243 -0.50 20.80 0.10
CA PHE A 243 0.20 19.53 -0.08
C PHE A 243 1.71 19.78 -0.19
N VAL A 244 2.50 19.19 0.72
CA VAL A 244 3.95 19.41 0.79
C VAL A 244 4.70 18.12 0.45
N ALA A 245 5.64 18.22 -0.48
CA ALA A 245 6.57 17.14 -0.81
C ALA A 245 7.95 17.72 -1.18
N HIS A 246 8.96 16.85 -1.25
CA HIS A 246 10.33 17.28 -1.52
C HIS A 246 10.70 17.29 -3.01
N ARG A 247 9.91 16.62 -3.89
CA ARG A 247 10.16 16.55 -5.35
C ARG A 247 9.00 17.14 -6.14
N GLU A 248 9.32 17.90 -7.20
CA GLU A 248 8.32 18.52 -8.09
C GLU A 248 7.45 17.46 -8.80
N GLU A 249 8.01 16.29 -9.14
CA GLU A 249 7.25 15.21 -9.78
C GLU A 249 6.15 14.65 -8.89
N ILE A 250 6.40 14.54 -7.58
CA ILE A 250 5.38 14.11 -6.61
C ILE A 250 4.26 15.16 -6.54
N LEU A 251 4.62 16.44 -6.55
CA LEU A 251 3.64 17.54 -6.55
C LEU A 251 2.77 17.50 -7.80
N ASN A 252 3.34 17.28 -8.98
CA ASN A 252 2.61 17.17 -10.24
C ASN A 252 1.63 15.99 -10.25
N GLN A 253 2.06 14.82 -9.76
CA GLN A 253 1.18 13.65 -9.63
C GLN A 253 0.07 13.87 -8.59
N ALA A 254 0.40 14.51 -7.48
CA ALA A 254 -0.57 14.86 -6.46
C ALA A 254 -1.63 15.82 -7.05
N ALA A 255 -1.21 16.82 -7.82
CA ALA A 255 -2.12 17.75 -8.48
C ALA A 255 -3.12 17.04 -9.39
N LEU A 256 -2.68 16.07 -10.19
CA LEU A 256 -3.57 15.25 -11.01
C LEU A 256 -4.56 14.44 -10.17
N SER A 257 -4.10 13.84 -9.07
CA SER A 257 -4.97 13.07 -8.17
C SER A 257 -6.03 13.95 -7.51
N PHE A 258 -5.64 15.13 -7.05
CA PHE A 258 -6.56 16.11 -6.45
C PHE A 258 -7.55 16.66 -7.49
N LYS A 259 -7.09 17.00 -8.70
CA LYS A 259 -7.94 17.39 -9.81
C LYS A 259 -9.02 16.35 -10.07
N ASN A 260 -8.65 15.08 -10.18
CA ASN A 260 -9.54 13.97 -10.43
C ASN A 260 -10.61 13.81 -9.33
N VAL A 261 -10.21 13.90 -8.06
CA VAL A 261 -11.11 13.71 -6.90
C VAL A 261 -12.01 14.93 -6.67
N ARG A 262 -11.45 16.14 -6.76
CA ARG A 262 -12.18 17.39 -6.52
C ARG A 262 -12.96 17.86 -7.75
N ASN A 263 -12.66 17.31 -8.93
CA ASN A 263 -13.19 17.75 -10.23
C ASN A 263 -13.03 19.28 -10.43
N SER A 264 -11.84 19.81 -10.11
CA SER A 264 -11.52 21.23 -10.13
C SER A 264 -10.10 21.44 -10.60
N ASP A 265 -9.89 22.49 -11.39
CA ASP A 265 -8.57 22.98 -11.84
C ASP A 265 -8.07 24.17 -10.97
N ASP A 266 -8.73 24.45 -9.84
CA ASP A 266 -8.31 25.51 -8.91
C ASP A 266 -7.18 25.02 -7.98
N TYR A 267 -6.02 24.83 -8.58
CA TYR A 267 -4.79 24.49 -7.88
C TYR A 267 -3.61 25.28 -8.41
N GLY A 268 -2.58 25.45 -7.57
CA GLY A 268 -1.36 26.17 -7.90
C GLY A 268 -0.13 25.52 -7.30
N PHE A 269 1.04 25.95 -7.77
CA PHE A 269 2.33 25.44 -7.33
C PHE A 269 3.14 26.51 -6.61
N PHE A 270 3.74 26.11 -5.46
CA PHE A 270 4.68 26.93 -4.71
C PHE A 270 6.05 26.23 -4.66
N THR A 271 6.84 26.45 -5.73
CA THR A 271 8.11 25.76 -5.97
C THR A 271 9.21 26.77 -6.32
N GLY A 272 10.41 26.28 -6.65
CA GLY A 272 11.50 27.12 -7.17
C GLY A 272 11.09 27.96 -8.38
N LYS A 273 10.18 27.44 -9.21
CA LYS A 273 9.77 28.02 -10.50
C LYS A 273 8.48 28.84 -10.42
N SER A 274 7.58 28.53 -9.51
CA SER A 274 6.27 29.16 -9.37
C SER A 274 5.98 29.53 -7.93
N LYS A 275 5.28 30.64 -7.69
CA LYS A 275 4.89 31.16 -6.38
C LYS A 275 3.40 31.48 -6.30
N GLU A 276 2.56 30.57 -6.83
CA GLU A 276 1.12 30.75 -6.77
C GLU A 276 0.61 30.54 -5.33
N ASN A 277 -0.05 31.53 -4.76
CA ASN A 277 -0.52 31.50 -3.37
C ASN A 277 -2.04 31.76 -3.21
N ALA A 278 -2.76 32.01 -4.31
CA ALA A 278 -4.18 32.39 -4.27
C ALA A 278 -5.15 31.27 -4.68
N ARG A 279 -4.70 30.03 -4.79
CA ARG A 279 -5.51 28.87 -5.20
C ARG A 279 -6.08 28.11 -4.00
N SER A 280 -7.16 27.36 -4.23
CA SER A 280 -7.77 26.54 -3.17
C SER A 280 -6.89 25.36 -2.76
N VAL A 281 -6.09 24.81 -3.68
CA VAL A 281 -5.11 23.77 -3.38
C VAL A 281 -3.74 24.23 -3.81
N ILE A 282 -2.78 24.26 -2.89
CA ILE A 282 -1.38 24.63 -3.16
C ILE A 282 -0.49 23.39 -3.01
N PHE A 283 0.29 23.10 -4.05
CA PHE A 283 1.32 22.07 -4.06
C PHE A 283 2.68 22.72 -3.87
N ALA A 284 3.27 22.55 -2.68
CA ALA A 284 4.50 23.23 -2.31
C ALA A 284 5.69 22.30 -2.18
N SER A 285 6.84 22.70 -2.75
CA SER A 285 8.10 22.02 -2.45
C SER A 285 8.61 22.47 -1.09
N VAL A 286 9.03 21.51 -0.25
CA VAL A 286 9.58 21.78 1.07
C VAL A 286 10.82 22.67 0.99
N SER A 287 11.65 22.51 -0.04
CA SER A 287 12.87 23.31 -0.25
C SER A 287 12.59 24.80 -0.53
N THR A 288 11.39 25.10 -1.02
CA THR A 288 10.94 26.49 -1.22
C THR A 288 10.14 26.99 -0.02
N LEU A 289 8.98 26.36 0.28
CA LEU A 289 8.09 26.85 1.32
C LEU A 289 8.76 26.83 2.72
N GLY A 290 9.65 25.87 2.99
CA GLY A 290 10.36 25.76 4.26
C GLY A 290 11.46 26.83 4.49
N ARG A 291 11.62 27.80 3.59
CA ARG A 291 12.48 28.96 3.82
C ARG A 291 11.76 30.00 4.66
N LYS A 292 12.47 30.63 5.59
CA LYS A 292 11.90 31.62 6.53
C LYS A 292 11.24 32.80 5.83
N GLU A 293 11.73 33.19 4.66
CA GLU A 293 11.21 34.31 3.86
C GLU A 293 9.76 34.13 3.38
N TYR A 294 9.30 32.86 3.21
CA TYR A 294 7.95 32.54 2.75
C TYR A 294 6.98 32.16 3.88
N LEU A 295 7.48 31.93 5.08
CA LEU A 295 6.68 31.65 6.27
C LEU A 295 6.44 32.97 7.03
N THR A 296 5.70 33.89 6.40
CA THR A 296 5.37 35.23 6.90
C THR A 296 3.92 35.55 6.56
N GLU A 297 3.33 36.48 7.33
CA GLU A 297 1.95 36.96 7.11
C GLU A 297 1.74 37.60 5.73
N GLU A 298 2.82 38.05 5.07
CA GLU A 298 2.77 38.63 3.72
C GLU A 298 2.42 37.57 2.66
N TYR A 299 2.94 36.35 2.80
CA TYR A 299 2.67 35.25 1.88
C TYR A 299 1.47 34.41 2.31
N PHE A 300 1.43 34.01 3.58
CA PHE A 300 0.40 33.17 4.14
C PHE A 300 0.20 33.49 5.62
N THR A 301 -1.04 33.73 6.05
CA THR A 301 -1.37 33.78 7.48
C THR A 301 -1.22 32.40 8.10
N LYS A 302 -1.04 32.30 9.42
CA LYS A 302 -0.88 30.99 10.10
C LYS A 302 -2.07 30.07 9.91
N ASP A 303 -3.27 30.60 9.82
CA ASP A 303 -4.55 29.92 9.62
C ASP A 303 -4.98 29.83 8.15
N TYR A 304 -4.09 30.20 7.20
CA TYR A 304 -4.42 30.26 5.78
C TYR A 304 -4.94 28.94 5.24
N PHE A 305 -4.34 27.80 5.65
CA PHE A 305 -4.75 26.48 5.20
C PHE A 305 -5.64 25.78 6.23
N ASP A 306 -6.80 25.31 5.79
CA ASP A 306 -7.68 24.47 6.61
C ASP A 306 -7.11 23.07 6.81
N TYR A 307 -6.40 22.56 5.80
CA TYR A 307 -5.90 21.19 5.76
C TYR A 307 -4.49 21.14 5.17
N ILE A 308 -3.58 20.46 5.85
CA ILE A 308 -2.19 20.29 5.40
C ILE A 308 -1.89 18.81 5.24
N VAL A 309 -1.32 18.44 4.10
CA VAL A 309 -0.77 17.09 3.82
C VAL A 309 0.74 17.19 3.74
N ILE A 310 1.42 16.36 4.51
CA ILE A 310 2.88 16.17 4.41
C ILE A 310 3.13 14.77 3.86
N ASP A 311 3.58 14.70 2.62
CA ASP A 311 3.95 13.41 2.01
C ASP A 311 5.39 13.03 2.40
N GLU A 312 5.66 11.71 2.40
CA GLU A 312 6.90 11.11 2.92
C GLU A 312 7.26 11.65 4.32
N PHE A 313 6.28 11.54 5.23
CA PHE A 313 6.33 12.14 6.57
C PHE A 313 7.53 11.68 7.42
N HIS A 314 8.20 10.61 7.04
CA HIS A 314 9.47 10.19 7.66
C HIS A 314 10.58 11.27 7.52
N HIS A 315 10.42 12.25 6.63
CA HIS A 315 11.29 13.44 6.54
C HIS A 315 10.88 14.60 7.44
N ALA A 316 9.73 14.53 8.13
CA ALA A 316 9.15 15.64 8.92
C ALA A 316 10.03 16.13 10.07
N VAL A 317 11.00 15.33 10.51
CA VAL A 317 12.00 15.72 11.53
C VAL A 317 13.08 16.67 10.99
N ASN A 318 13.18 16.88 9.69
CA ASN A 318 14.13 17.82 9.09
C ASN A 318 13.67 19.26 9.31
N ASP A 319 14.61 20.20 9.51
CA ASP A 319 14.34 21.58 9.87
C ASP A 319 13.37 22.31 8.93
N GLN A 320 13.42 22.04 7.63
CA GLN A 320 12.55 22.68 6.65
C GLN A 320 11.09 22.23 6.81
N TYR A 321 10.85 20.93 7.04
CA TYR A 321 9.52 20.40 7.31
C TYR A 321 8.99 20.90 8.66
N ARG A 322 9.82 20.87 9.71
CA ARG A 322 9.47 21.38 11.03
C ARG A 322 9.00 22.82 10.98
N ARG A 323 9.73 23.70 10.29
CA ARG A 323 9.33 25.11 10.15
C ARG A 323 7.95 25.28 9.53
N ILE A 324 7.60 24.47 8.51
CA ILE A 324 6.27 24.50 7.90
C ILE A 324 5.21 24.04 8.90
N ILE A 325 5.46 22.92 9.59
CA ILE A 325 4.52 22.32 10.55
C ILE A 325 4.30 23.22 11.78
N GLU A 326 5.34 23.91 12.23
CA GLU A 326 5.29 24.83 13.39
C GLU A 326 4.71 26.21 13.04
N TYR A 327 4.81 26.64 11.78
CA TYR A 327 4.29 27.93 11.35
C TYR A 327 2.78 27.93 11.18
N PHE A 328 2.23 26.91 10.50
CA PHE A 328 0.81 26.86 10.18
C PHE A 328 -0.04 26.22 11.28
N GLU A 329 -1.27 26.73 11.43
CA GLU A 329 -2.27 26.26 12.39
C GLU A 329 -3.52 25.74 11.66
N PRO A 330 -3.42 24.61 10.91
CA PRO A 330 -4.55 24.06 10.17
C PRO A 330 -5.60 23.47 11.11
N LYS A 331 -6.82 23.29 10.60
CA LYS A 331 -7.85 22.48 11.29
C LYS A 331 -7.43 21.03 11.41
N PHE A 332 -6.72 20.51 10.39
CA PHE A 332 -6.17 19.15 10.40
C PHE A 332 -4.87 19.04 9.61
N LEU A 333 -3.91 18.30 10.16
CA LEU A 333 -2.64 17.95 9.51
C LEU A 333 -2.57 16.43 9.32
N LEU A 334 -2.39 15.99 8.07
CA LEU A 334 -2.21 14.59 7.69
C LEU A 334 -0.77 14.32 7.27
N GLY A 335 -0.09 13.48 8.00
CA GLY A 335 1.18 12.87 7.59
C GLY A 335 0.92 11.58 6.80
N LEU A 336 1.66 11.39 5.70
CA LEU A 336 1.63 10.16 4.90
C LEU A 336 3.03 9.57 4.84
N THR A 337 3.18 8.28 5.14
CA THR A 337 4.45 7.57 4.98
C THR A 337 4.24 6.11 4.59
N ALA A 338 5.20 5.53 3.89
CA ALA A 338 5.23 4.09 3.65
C ALA A 338 5.96 3.34 4.77
N THR A 339 6.93 3.99 5.39
CA THR A 339 7.81 3.42 6.43
C THR A 339 8.08 4.47 7.49
N PRO A 340 7.66 4.27 8.73
CA PRO A 340 7.89 5.22 9.81
C PRO A 340 9.29 5.10 10.41
N ASP A 341 9.90 3.92 10.31
CA ASP A 341 11.17 3.63 10.98
C ASP A 341 12.34 4.37 10.32
N ARG A 342 13.00 5.20 11.11
CA ARG A 342 14.27 5.83 10.74
C ARG A 342 15.41 5.27 11.59
N MET A 343 16.56 5.05 10.94
CA MET A 343 17.78 4.60 11.62
C MET A 343 18.39 5.66 12.56
N ASP A 344 17.94 6.94 12.47
CA ASP A 344 18.48 8.05 13.28
C ASP A 344 17.79 8.23 14.65
N GLY A 345 16.84 7.36 14.99
CA GLY A 345 16.16 7.35 16.29
C GLY A 345 15.25 8.54 16.58
N ARG A 346 15.03 9.43 15.59
CA ARG A 346 14.11 10.58 15.76
C ARG A 346 12.67 10.12 15.63
N ASN A 347 11.84 10.54 16.56
CA ASN A 347 10.45 10.10 16.68
C ASN A 347 9.51 10.98 15.84
N ILE A 348 9.04 10.45 14.70
CA ILE A 348 8.04 11.14 13.87
C ILE A 348 6.64 11.09 14.47
N TYR A 349 6.36 10.13 15.32
CA TYR A 349 5.04 9.95 15.94
C TYR A 349 4.68 11.10 16.87
N GLU A 350 5.68 11.68 17.56
CA GLU A 350 5.51 12.83 18.43
C GLU A 350 4.95 14.06 17.67
N ILE A 351 5.36 14.24 16.40
CA ILE A 351 4.88 15.36 15.57
C ILE A 351 3.37 15.26 15.30
N CYS A 352 2.84 14.05 15.23
CA CYS A 352 1.41 13.77 15.04
C CYS A 352 0.70 13.39 16.34
N ASP A 353 1.24 13.79 17.50
CA ASP A 353 0.66 13.54 18.84
C ASP A 353 0.37 12.03 19.05
N TYR A 354 1.19 11.15 18.46
CA TYR A 354 1.06 9.67 18.45
C TYR A 354 -0.24 9.15 17.81
N ASN A 355 -0.97 9.96 17.06
CA ASN A 355 -2.17 9.55 16.37
C ASN A 355 -1.84 8.81 15.08
N VAL A 356 -1.92 7.49 15.08
CA VAL A 356 -1.74 6.62 13.90
C VAL A 356 -3.03 5.81 13.68
N PRO A 357 -4.09 6.44 13.11
CA PRO A 357 -5.39 5.79 12.96
C PRO A 357 -5.40 4.61 12.00
N TYR A 358 -4.51 4.61 11.03
CA TYR A 358 -4.47 3.56 10.02
C TYR A 358 -3.04 3.17 9.65
N GLU A 359 -2.82 1.87 9.64
CA GLU A 359 -1.57 1.25 9.24
C GLU A 359 -1.83 0.06 8.34
N ILE A 360 -1.10 -0.05 7.23
CA ILE A 360 -1.10 -1.22 6.36
C ILE A 360 0.31 -1.48 5.81
N SER A 361 0.86 -2.62 6.19
CA SER A 361 2.16 -3.08 5.70
C SER A 361 2.11 -3.52 4.23
N LEU A 362 3.29 -3.72 3.62
CA LEU A 362 3.37 -4.29 2.27
C LEU A 362 2.74 -5.67 2.20
N GLY A 363 3.02 -6.51 3.20
CA GLY A 363 2.47 -7.87 3.30
C GLY A 363 0.95 -7.86 3.41
N ASP A 364 0.39 -7.02 4.29
CA ASP A 364 -1.05 -6.90 4.45
C ASP A 364 -1.74 -6.39 3.18
N ALA A 365 -1.11 -5.43 2.48
CA ALA A 365 -1.65 -4.90 1.23
C ALA A 365 -1.68 -5.97 0.12
N ILE A 366 -0.70 -6.89 0.07
CA ILE A 366 -0.69 -8.05 -0.82
C ILE A 366 -1.76 -9.05 -0.37
N ASN A 367 -1.80 -9.42 0.91
CA ASN A 367 -2.74 -10.39 1.47
C ASN A 367 -4.20 -9.92 1.33
N LYS A 368 -4.44 -8.62 1.44
CA LYS A 368 -5.74 -8.01 1.15
C LYS A 368 -6.02 -7.84 -0.35
N GLY A 369 -5.07 -8.22 -1.21
CA GLY A 369 -5.21 -8.14 -2.66
C GLY A 369 -5.27 -6.71 -3.20
N MET A 370 -4.69 -5.74 -2.53
CA MET A 370 -4.57 -4.36 -3.01
C MET A 370 -3.40 -4.19 -3.95
N LEU A 371 -2.35 -4.97 -3.74
CA LEU A 371 -1.17 -5.09 -4.58
C LEU A 371 -1.11 -6.50 -5.18
N VAL A 372 -0.35 -6.68 -6.26
CA VAL A 372 -0.06 -8.01 -6.79
C VAL A 372 1.01 -8.70 -5.92
N PRO A 373 1.02 -10.03 -5.81
CA PRO A 373 2.13 -10.73 -5.18
C PRO A 373 3.42 -10.59 -6.00
N PHE A 374 4.53 -10.97 -5.42
CA PHE A 374 5.82 -10.96 -6.11
C PHE A 374 6.48 -12.34 -6.07
N HIS A 375 7.27 -12.62 -7.11
CA HIS A 375 8.20 -13.73 -7.18
C HIS A 375 9.61 -13.18 -7.04
N TYR A 376 10.21 -13.37 -5.88
CA TYR A 376 11.54 -12.87 -5.55
C TYR A 376 12.59 -13.97 -5.76
N TYR A 377 13.62 -13.64 -6.50
CA TYR A 377 14.75 -14.49 -6.80
C TYR A 377 16.04 -13.81 -6.33
N GLY A 378 16.57 -14.30 -5.20
CA GLY A 378 17.89 -13.91 -4.71
C GLY A 378 18.95 -14.70 -5.49
N ILE A 379 19.71 -14.01 -6.32
CA ILE A 379 20.70 -14.59 -7.21
C ILE A 379 22.08 -14.29 -6.65
N TYR A 380 22.89 -15.33 -6.44
CA TYR A 380 24.25 -15.14 -5.95
C TYR A 380 25.10 -14.46 -7.03
N ASP A 381 25.63 -13.28 -6.68
CA ASP A 381 26.61 -12.52 -7.46
C ASP A 381 27.98 -12.70 -6.77
N ASP A 382 28.95 -13.32 -7.44
CA ASP A 382 30.28 -13.59 -6.93
C ASP A 382 31.24 -12.40 -6.95
N THR A 383 30.70 -11.21 -7.22
CA THR A 383 31.44 -9.95 -7.11
C THR A 383 32.06 -9.79 -5.72
N ASP A 384 33.37 -9.51 -5.69
CA ASP A 384 34.10 -9.30 -4.44
C ASP A 384 33.97 -7.85 -3.95
N TYR A 385 33.33 -7.68 -2.79
CA TYR A 385 33.14 -6.38 -2.14
C TYR A 385 34.15 -6.12 -1.00
N SER A 386 35.05 -7.07 -0.72
CA SER A 386 35.94 -7.01 0.47
C SER A 386 36.95 -5.84 0.42
N GLY A 387 37.28 -5.38 -0.79
CA GLY A 387 38.19 -4.24 -1.02
C GLY A 387 37.50 -2.89 -1.14
N LEU A 388 36.15 -2.82 -1.08
CA LEU A 388 35.43 -1.59 -1.31
C LEU A 388 35.22 -0.77 -0.03
N HIS A 389 35.42 0.54 -0.12
CA HIS A 389 35.24 1.45 1.00
C HIS A 389 33.78 1.88 1.16
N ILE A 390 33.38 2.05 2.43
CA ILE A 390 32.05 2.58 2.78
C ILE A 390 32.19 4.03 3.23
N VAL A 391 31.57 4.95 2.49
CA VAL A 391 31.54 6.38 2.78
C VAL A 391 30.12 6.77 3.17
N ARG A 392 29.91 7.27 4.40
CA ARG A 392 28.58 7.67 4.93
C ARG A 392 27.51 6.56 4.82
N GLY A 393 27.92 5.30 5.06
CA GLY A 393 27.02 4.14 5.04
C GLY A 393 26.67 3.61 3.65
N LYS A 394 27.34 4.07 2.60
CA LYS A 394 27.25 3.62 1.20
C LYS A 394 28.60 3.24 0.67
N TYR A 395 28.66 2.25 -0.23
CA TYR A 395 29.90 1.96 -0.96
C TYR A 395 30.30 3.14 -1.83
N ASP A 396 31.62 3.36 -1.97
CA ASP A 396 32.16 4.39 -2.86
C ASP A 396 31.73 4.11 -4.32
N GLU A 397 31.13 5.10 -4.96
CA GLU A 397 30.55 4.96 -6.31
C GLU A 397 31.62 4.67 -7.37
N LYS A 398 32.83 5.23 -7.23
CA LYS A 398 33.92 4.99 -8.19
C LYS A 398 34.42 3.56 -8.11
N GLU A 399 34.63 3.05 -6.91
CA GLU A 399 35.07 1.67 -6.67
C GLU A 399 34.02 0.67 -7.15
N LEU A 400 32.71 0.93 -6.90
CA LEU A 400 31.63 0.11 -7.46
C LEU A 400 31.61 0.13 -8.99
N ASN A 401 31.87 1.28 -9.61
CA ASN A 401 31.95 1.38 -11.08
C ASN A 401 33.12 0.56 -11.64
N GLU A 402 34.29 0.64 -11.03
CA GLU A 402 35.47 -0.15 -11.43
C GLU A 402 35.19 -1.66 -11.32
N THR A 403 34.37 -2.06 -10.35
CA THR A 403 34.00 -3.46 -10.12
C THR A 403 32.94 -3.96 -11.10
N TYR A 404 32.00 -3.10 -11.51
CA TYR A 404 30.85 -3.50 -12.33
C TYR A 404 31.04 -3.27 -13.82
N ILE A 405 31.66 -2.14 -14.20
CA ILE A 405 31.83 -1.77 -15.61
C ILE A 405 32.91 -2.64 -16.25
N GLY A 406 32.59 -3.23 -17.41
CA GLY A 406 33.47 -4.17 -18.11
C GLY A 406 33.45 -5.59 -17.56
N ASN A 407 32.64 -5.89 -16.53
CA ASN A 407 32.50 -7.23 -15.99
C ASN A 407 31.53 -8.08 -16.82
N SER A 408 32.04 -8.70 -17.88
CA SER A 408 31.26 -9.51 -18.82
C SER A 408 30.52 -10.67 -18.14
N TYR A 409 31.15 -11.31 -17.14
CA TYR A 409 30.52 -12.39 -16.39
C TYR A 409 29.24 -11.94 -15.67
N ARG A 410 29.29 -10.75 -15.05
CA ARG A 410 28.14 -10.18 -14.37
C ARG A 410 27.04 -9.79 -15.35
N TYR A 411 27.38 -9.23 -16.52
CA TYR A 411 26.42 -8.94 -17.59
C TYR A 411 25.72 -10.20 -18.10
N ASP A 412 26.49 -11.28 -18.29
CA ASP A 412 25.94 -12.58 -18.71
C ASP A 412 25.01 -13.18 -17.66
N LEU A 413 25.37 -13.05 -16.38
CA LEU A 413 24.54 -13.48 -15.25
C LEU A 413 23.19 -12.74 -15.26
N ILE A 414 23.21 -11.40 -15.33
CA ILE A 414 22.01 -10.57 -15.33
C ILE A 414 21.14 -10.88 -16.54
N TYR A 415 21.73 -10.93 -17.74
CA TYR A 415 21.03 -11.25 -18.97
C TYR A 415 20.41 -12.64 -18.96
N LYS A 416 21.13 -13.65 -18.47
CA LYS A 416 20.65 -15.03 -18.32
C LYS A 416 19.38 -15.11 -17.48
N TYR A 417 19.38 -14.47 -16.32
CA TYR A 417 18.23 -14.49 -15.43
C TYR A 417 17.07 -13.63 -15.93
N TYR A 418 17.34 -12.51 -16.58
CA TYR A 418 16.32 -11.75 -17.29
C TYR A 418 15.61 -12.61 -18.34
N CYS A 419 16.35 -13.33 -19.19
CA CYS A 419 15.78 -14.20 -20.21
C CYS A 419 15.06 -15.42 -19.60
N LYS A 420 15.58 -15.98 -18.48
CA LYS A 420 14.98 -17.13 -17.81
C LYS A 420 13.57 -16.84 -17.30
N TYR A 421 13.35 -15.70 -16.71
CA TYR A 421 12.06 -15.34 -16.11
C TYR A 421 11.17 -14.54 -17.04
N GLY A 422 11.73 -13.94 -18.06
CA GLY A 422 11.02 -13.15 -19.08
C GLY A 422 10.36 -11.89 -18.54
N SER A 423 10.34 -10.86 -19.34
CA SER A 423 9.66 -9.61 -19.01
C SER A 423 9.36 -8.83 -20.28
N ASP A 424 8.20 -8.20 -20.32
CA ASP A 424 7.85 -7.23 -21.35
C ASP A 424 8.23 -5.80 -20.94
N ARG A 425 8.23 -5.51 -19.62
CA ARG A 425 8.49 -4.17 -19.08
C ARG A 425 9.25 -4.25 -17.78
N ALA A 426 10.59 -4.08 -17.84
CA ALA A 426 11.47 -4.19 -16.68
C ALA A 426 12.06 -2.84 -16.25
N LEU A 427 12.32 -2.73 -14.93
CA LEU A 427 13.15 -1.68 -14.34
C LEU A 427 14.40 -2.29 -13.73
N GLY A 428 15.59 -1.77 -14.08
CA GLY A 428 16.86 -2.12 -13.45
C GLY A 428 17.40 -0.96 -12.61
N PHE A 429 17.69 -1.20 -11.32
CA PHE A 429 18.25 -0.20 -10.42
C PHE A 429 19.76 -0.33 -10.33
N CYS A 430 20.49 0.66 -10.86
CA CYS A 430 21.94 0.71 -10.96
C CYS A 430 22.56 1.59 -9.86
N CYS A 431 23.87 1.41 -9.62
CA CYS A 431 24.61 2.19 -8.61
C CYS A 431 25.03 3.57 -9.12
N SER A 432 25.23 3.74 -10.42
CA SER A 432 25.73 4.97 -11.03
C SER A 432 25.19 5.20 -12.45
N ARG A 433 25.37 6.42 -12.96
CA ARG A 433 25.03 6.80 -14.34
C ARG A 433 25.77 5.93 -15.36
N ALA A 434 27.08 5.74 -15.17
CA ALA A 434 27.91 4.93 -16.04
C ALA A 434 27.46 3.47 -16.06
N HIS A 435 27.10 2.89 -14.90
CA HIS A 435 26.57 1.54 -14.81
C HIS A 435 25.23 1.41 -15.54
N ALA A 436 24.31 2.39 -15.41
CA ALA A 436 23.04 2.37 -16.11
C ALA A 436 23.20 2.44 -17.65
N GLU A 437 24.10 3.29 -18.14
CA GLU A 437 24.46 3.39 -19.56
C GLU A 437 25.01 2.08 -20.10
N GLU A 438 25.97 1.50 -19.39
CA GLU A 438 26.60 0.25 -19.82
C GLU A 438 25.59 -0.90 -19.85
N MET A 439 24.70 -1.00 -18.87
CA MET A 439 23.64 -2.01 -18.85
C MET A 439 22.65 -1.81 -20.02
N ALA A 440 22.26 -0.56 -20.31
CA ALA A 440 21.37 -0.25 -21.43
C ALA A 440 22.02 -0.62 -22.76
N LYS A 441 23.30 -0.33 -22.94
CA LYS A 441 24.10 -0.71 -24.11
C LYS A 441 24.21 -2.22 -24.26
N GLU A 442 24.59 -2.94 -23.20
CA GLU A 442 24.75 -4.39 -23.21
C GLU A 442 23.44 -5.13 -23.56
N PHE A 443 22.32 -4.70 -22.99
CA PHE A 443 21.02 -5.28 -23.30
C PHE A 443 20.58 -4.96 -24.72
N SER A 444 20.77 -3.74 -25.19
CA SER A 444 20.45 -3.33 -26.56
C SER A 444 21.29 -4.10 -27.58
N ASN A 445 22.59 -4.30 -27.34
CA ASN A 445 23.49 -5.08 -28.19
C ASN A 445 23.07 -6.57 -28.27
N ARG A 446 22.40 -7.08 -27.24
CA ARG A 446 21.87 -8.46 -27.18
C ARG A 446 20.43 -8.58 -27.70
N GLY A 447 19.90 -7.53 -28.31
CA GLY A 447 18.57 -7.51 -28.94
C GLY A 447 17.41 -7.19 -27.99
N ILE A 448 17.67 -6.67 -26.78
CA ILE A 448 16.66 -6.20 -25.83
C ILE A 448 16.68 -4.66 -25.82
N PRO A 449 15.77 -3.96 -26.53
CA PRO A 449 15.75 -2.50 -26.58
C PRO A 449 15.67 -1.91 -25.17
N SER A 450 16.68 -1.14 -24.79
CA SER A 450 16.85 -0.65 -23.42
C SER A 450 17.43 0.76 -23.40
N VAL A 451 17.07 1.55 -22.38
CA VAL A 451 17.60 2.90 -22.16
C VAL A 451 18.01 3.11 -20.71
N ALA A 452 18.95 4.04 -20.49
CA ALA A 452 19.33 4.53 -19.18
C ALA A 452 18.56 5.80 -18.83
N VAL A 453 18.12 5.95 -17.57
CA VAL A 453 17.44 7.15 -17.07
C VAL A 453 18.11 7.64 -15.79
N TYR A 454 18.65 8.84 -15.83
CA TYR A 454 19.30 9.51 -14.71
C TYR A 454 19.20 11.03 -14.86
N SER A 455 19.55 11.80 -13.82
CA SER A 455 19.52 13.28 -13.87
C SER A 455 20.48 13.82 -14.91
N ASP A 456 20.03 14.78 -15.72
CA ASP A 456 20.82 15.43 -16.78
C ASP A 456 21.39 14.41 -17.79
N ALA A 457 20.54 13.50 -18.26
CA ALA A 457 20.89 12.46 -19.21
C ALA A 457 21.42 13.03 -20.53
N GLN A 458 22.67 12.67 -20.92
CA GLN A 458 23.35 13.09 -22.13
C GLN A 458 24.11 11.94 -22.82
N GLY A 459 24.01 10.72 -22.30
CA GLY A 459 24.69 9.55 -22.84
C GLY A 459 24.02 9.01 -24.11
N ALA A 460 24.74 8.21 -24.87
CA ALA A 460 24.26 7.62 -26.13
C ALA A 460 23.10 6.64 -25.96
N PHE A 461 22.99 6.00 -24.79
CA PHE A 461 21.91 5.09 -24.42
C PHE A 461 20.99 5.68 -23.35
N SER A 462 21.11 6.98 -23.05
CA SER A 462 20.25 7.65 -22.09
C SER A 462 19.09 8.36 -22.76
N GLU A 463 18.01 8.54 -21.97
CA GLU A 463 16.83 9.24 -22.41
C GLU A 463 16.19 10.04 -21.29
N ASP A 464 15.39 11.05 -21.66
CA ASP A 464 14.53 11.75 -20.70
C ASP A 464 13.55 10.78 -20.06
N ARG A 465 13.28 10.99 -18.78
CA ARG A 465 12.43 10.13 -17.96
C ARG A 465 11.02 9.95 -18.52
N VAL A 466 10.40 11.03 -19.00
CA VAL A 466 9.00 10.99 -19.51
C VAL A 466 8.97 10.21 -20.81
N ALA A 467 9.88 10.52 -21.73
CA ALA A 467 10.01 9.83 -22.99
C ALA A 467 10.30 8.33 -22.81
N ALA A 468 11.21 7.97 -21.91
CA ALA A 468 11.52 6.58 -21.58
C ALA A 468 10.30 5.80 -21.04
N ILE A 469 9.49 6.42 -20.16
CA ILE A 469 8.27 5.82 -19.65
C ILE A 469 7.24 5.58 -20.76
N ASP A 470 7.07 6.53 -21.66
CA ASP A 470 6.13 6.41 -22.77
C ASP A 470 6.56 5.32 -23.76
N LYS A 471 7.86 5.22 -24.05
CA LYS A 471 8.44 4.14 -24.86
C LYS A 471 8.30 2.76 -24.19
N LEU A 472 8.46 2.68 -22.86
CA LEU A 472 8.24 1.44 -22.12
C LEU A 472 6.76 1.01 -22.16
N LYS A 473 5.84 1.96 -22.04
CA LYS A 473 4.39 1.70 -22.12
C LYS A 473 3.98 1.26 -23.54
N SER A 474 4.52 1.87 -24.57
CA SER A 474 4.26 1.50 -25.97
C SER A 474 4.90 0.17 -26.39
N GLY A 475 5.90 -0.32 -25.64
CA GLY A 475 6.66 -1.51 -25.97
C GLY A 475 7.81 -1.26 -26.96
N GLU A 476 8.14 0.00 -27.24
CA GLU A 476 9.31 0.38 -28.07
C GLU A 476 10.61 0.00 -27.36
N ILE A 477 10.65 0.13 -26.03
CA ILE A 477 11.72 -0.40 -25.19
C ILE A 477 11.16 -1.40 -24.18
N ARG A 478 12.00 -2.33 -23.74
CA ARG A 478 11.63 -3.37 -22.77
C ARG A 478 12.23 -3.16 -21.39
N VAL A 479 13.36 -2.46 -21.28
CA VAL A 479 14.04 -2.24 -20.01
C VAL A 479 14.46 -0.78 -19.85
N ILE A 480 14.21 -0.23 -18.67
CA ILE A 480 14.80 1.03 -18.23
C ILE A 480 15.80 0.74 -17.10
N PHE A 481 17.06 1.10 -17.31
CA PHE A 481 18.08 1.10 -16.27
C PHE A 481 18.19 2.48 -15.64
N SER A 482 18.13 2.57 -14.31
CA SER A 482 17.94 3.85 -13.64
C SER A 482 18.81 4.01 -12.41
N VAL A 483 19.19 5.27 -12.14
CA VAL A 483 19.87 5.68 -10.90
C VAL A 483 18.98 6.66 -10.17
N ASP A 484 18.40 6.23 -9.02
CA ASP A 484 17.59 7.02 -8.09
C ASP A 484 16.38 7.79 -8.66
N MET A 485 16.12 7.69 -9.98
CA MET A 485 15.05 8.44 -10.66
C MET A 485 13.67 7.81 -10.49
N PHE A 486 13.59 6.53 -10.16
CA PHE A 486 12.33 5.77 -9.99
C PHE A 486 12.06 5.34 -8.55
N ASN A 487 12.81 5.84 -7.58
CA ASN A 487 12.56 5.59 -6.16
C ASN A 487 11.22 6.21 -5.72
N GLU A 488 10.88 7.39 -6.26
CA GLU A 488 9.69 8.16 -5.90
C GLU A 488 9.08 8.88 -7.12
N GLY A 489 7.78 9.20 -7.03
CA GLY A 489 7.12 10.10 -7.99
C GLY A 489 6.85 9.53 -9.40
N VAL A 490 6.77 8.21 -9.61
CA VAL A 490 6.43 7.62 -10.92
C VAL A 490 5.36 6.56 -10.79
N ASP A 491 4.41 6.59 -11.70
CA ASP A 491 3.37 5.57 -11.84
C ASP A 491 3.58 4.75 -13.11
N ILE A 492 4.22 3.58 -12.98
CA ILE A 492 4.37 2.62 -14.07
C ILE A 492 3.74 1.30 -13.62
N THR A 493 2.43 1.23 -13.68
CA THR A 493 1.65 0.06 -13.25
C THR A 493 1.94 -1.18 -14.09
N SER A 494 2.36 -0.99 -15.35
CA SER A 494 2.61 -2.07 -16.30
C SER A 494 3.95 -2.80 -16.14
N VAL A 495 4.83 -2.35 -15.23
CA VAL A 495 6.11 -3.04 -14.95
C VAL A 495 5.82 -4.43 -14.38
N ASP A 496 6.41 -5.46 -14.97
CA ASP A 496 6.27 -6.87 -14.60
C ASP A 496 7.57 -7.48 -14.05
N MET A 497 8.69 -6.75 -14.14
CA MET A 497 9.98 -7.15 -13.54
C MET A 497 10.73 -5.96 -12.95
N VAL A 498 11.36 -6.21 -11.80
CA VAL A 498 12.31 -5.29 -11.14
C VAL A 498 13.63 -6.02 -10.93
N MET A 499 14.74 -5.39 -11.29
CA MET A 499 16.10 -5.90 -11.10
C MET A 499 16.89 -5.00 -10.16
N PHE A 500 17.36 -5.54 -9.04
CA PHE A 500 18.30 -4.85 -8.14
C PHE A 500 19.73 -5.22 -8.55
N LEU A 501 20.40 -4.26 -9.20
CA LEU A 501 21.76 -4.43 -9.77
C LEU A 501 22.83 -3.73 -8.92
N ARG A 502 22.47 -3.36 -7.71
CA ARG A 502 23.36 -2.71 -6.74
C ARG A 502 23.08 -3.25 -5.34
N PRO A 503 24.04 -3.13 -4.40
CA PRO A 503 23.80 -3.46 -3.01
C PRO A 503 22.62 -2.69 -2.44
N THR A 504 21.72 -3.38 -1.74
CA THR A 504 20.62 -2.74 -1.03
C THR A 504 21.12 -2.08 0.24
N GLU A 505 21.20 -0.76 0.24
CA GLU A 505 21.74 0.02 1.36
C GLU A 505 20.67 0.52 2.32
N SER A 506 19.44 0.74 1.82
CA SER A 506 18.32 1.28 2.60
C SER A 506 17.06 0.43 2.43
N PRO A 507 16.51 -0.09 3.54
CA PRO A 507 15.21 -0.77 3.55
C PRO A 507 14.09 0.06 2.92
N ILE A 508 14.09 1.36 3.20
CA ILE A 508 13.07 2.30 2.69
C ILE A 508 13.13 2.37 1.17
N VAL A 509 14.32 2.57 0.61
CA VAL A 509 14.52 2.66 -0.84
C VAL A 509 14.14 1.35 -1.52
N PHE A 510 14.53 0.20 -0.95
CA PHE A 510 14.16 -1.12 -1.46
C PHE A 510 12.63 -1.29 -1.55
N LEU A 511 11.92 -1.03 -0.46
CA LEU A 511 10.46 -1.15 -0.41
C LEU A 511 9.76 -0.13 -1.33
N GLN A 512 10.31 1.07 -1.49
CA GLN A 512 9.79 2.06 -2.43
C GLN A 512 9.95 1.60 -3.88
N GLN A 513 11.12 1.07 -4.24
CA GLN A 513 11.42 0.54 -5.58
C GLN A 513 10.56 -0.69 -5.89
N LEU A 514 10.48 -1.63 -4.95
CA LEU A 514 9.62 -2.81 -5.07
C LEU A 514 8.15 -2.42 -5.25
N GLY A 515 7.64 -1.53 -4.41
CA GLY A 515 6.25 -1.10 -4.42
C GLY A 515 5.79 -0.43 -5.74
N ARG A 516 6.73 0.05 -6.56
CA ARG A 516 6.41 0.59 -7.89
C ARG A 516 5.89 -0.50 -8.83
N GLY A 517 6.51 -1.66 -8.78
CA GLY A 517 6.12 -2.81 -9.59
C GLY A 517 4.92 -3.59 -9.03
N LEU A 518 4.48 -3.36 -7.80
CA LEU A 518 3.41 -4.17 -7.19
C LEU A 518 1.99 -3.66 -7.46
N ARG A 519 1.83 -2.53 -8.15
CA ARG A 519 0.51 -2.01 -8.50
C ARG A 519 -0.22 -2.92 -9.48
N LYS A 520 -1.53 -3.06 -9.28
CA LYS A 520 -2.38 -3.85 -10.16
C LYS A 520 -2.48 -3.20 -11.55
N CYS A 521 -2.37 -4.04 -12.57
CA CYS A 521 -2.62 -3.70 -13.96
C CYS A 521 -3.33 -4.87 -14.64
N ARG A 522 -4.11 -4.59 -15.69
CA ARG A 522 -4.79 -5.63 -16.46
C ARG A 522 -3.77 -6.63 -17.02
N GLY A 523 -3.99 -7.92 -16.79
CA GLY A 523 -3.12 -9.00 -17.25
C GLY A 523 -1.89 -9.26 -16.39
N LYS A 524 -1.67 -8.50 -15.31
CA LYS A 524 -0.55 -8.68 -14.40
C LYS A 524 -0.97 -9.49 -13.19
N GLU A 525 -0.43 -10.69 -13.05
CA GLU A 525 -0.71 -11.61 -11.94
C GLU A 525 0.28 -11.45 -10.78
N TYR A 526 1.54 -11.21 -11.07
CA TYR A 526 2.62 -11.02 -10.11
C TYR A 526 3.72 -10.11 -10.67
N LEU A 527 4.67 -9.73 -9.83
CA LEU A 527 5.88 -9.01 -10.18
C LEU A 527 7.08 -9.94 -10.02
N ASN A 528 7.91 -10.09 -11.05
CA ASN A 528 9.22 -10.73 -10.91
C ASN A 528 10.23 -9.77 -10.29
N VAL A 529 10.97 -10.23 -9.29
CA VAL A 529 12.03 -9.45 -8.62
C VAL A 529 13.32 -10.24 -8.69
N LEU A 530 14.28 -9.73 -9.42
CA LEU A 530 15.63 -10.30 -9.51
C LEU A 530 16.58 -9.46 -8.65
N ASP A 531 17.13 -10.04 -7.61
CA ASP A 531 18.08 -9.35 -6.71
C ASP A 531 19.44 -10.05 -6.78
N PHE A 532 20.45 -9.32 -7.31
CA PHE A 532 21.80 -9.82 -7.50
C PHE A 532 22.63 -9.51 -6.25
N ILE A 533 22.73 -10.51 -5.37
CA ILE A 533 23.27 -10.37 -4.02
C ILE A 533 24.69 -10.93 -3.97
N GLY A 534 25.65 -10.06 -3.67
CA GLY A 534 27.02 -10.43 -3.40
C GLY A 534 27.36 -10.45 -1.89
N ASN A 535 28.62 -10.64 -1.56
CA ASN A 535 29.11 -10.66 -0.18
C ASN A 535 29.35 -9.24 0.37
N TYR A 536 28.30 -8.40 0.37
CA TYR A 536 28.37 -7.06 0.96
C TYR A 536 27.78 -7.03 2.38
N GLU A 537 28.18 -6.04 3.17
CA GLU A 537 27.95 -5.98 4.65
C GLU A 537 26.46 -6.19 5.05
N LYS A 538 25.52 -5.68 4.26
CA LYS A 538 24.09 -5.74 4.56
C LYS A 538 23.32 -6.78 3.75
N ALA A 539 23.99 -7.68 3.04
CA ALA A 539 23.34 -8.67 2.16
C ALA A 539 22.26 -9.50 2.88
N GLY A 540 22.52 -9.92 4.12
CA GLY A 540 21.56 -10.68 4.93
C GLY A 540 20.29 -9.94 5.34
N GLN A 541 20.21 -8.61 5.17
CA GLN A 541 19.04 -7.82 5.57
C GLN A 541 17.88 -7.97 4.60
N THR A 542 18.13 -8.25 3.32
CA THR A 542 17.10 -8.35 2.28
C THR A 542 15.98 -9.32 2.63
N ARG A 543 16.34 -10.49 3.21
CA ARG A 543 15.36 -11.50 3.66
C ARG A 543 14.34 -10.95 4.68
N PHE A 544 14.75 -10.04 5.57
CA PHE A 544 13.88 -9.43 6.57
C PHE A 544 12.97 -8.35 5.95
N LEU A 545 13.47 -7.64 4.95
CA LEU A 545 12.69 -6.61 4.25
C LEU A 545 11.47 -7.18 3.55
N LEU A 546 11.60 -8.40 3.04
CA LEU A 546 10.52 -9.11 2.36
C LEU A 546 9.41 -9.58 3.30
N THR A 547 9.72 -9.80 4.60
CA THR A 547 8.72 -10.20 5.60
C THR A 547 7.88 -9.04 6.13
N GLY A 548 8.32 -7.79 5.91
CA GLY A 548 7.69 -6.61 6.48
C GLY A 548 7.85 -6.46 8.01
N LYS A 549 8.64 -7.33 8.66
CA LYS A 549 8.89 -7.27 10.12
C LYS A 549 9.93 -6.20 10.45
N SER A 550 9.76 -5.54 11.61
CA SER A 550 10.71 -4.53 12.07
C SER A 550 12.08 -5.13 12.45
N TYR A 551 13.12 -4.30 12.45
CA TYR A 551 14.48 -4.74 12.81
C TYR A 551 14.56 -5.34 14.22
N MET A 552 13.70 -4.96 15.14
CA MET A 552 13.66 -5.43 16.53
C MET A 552 13.09 -6.85 16.71
N GLU A 553 12.30 -7.34 15.75
CA GLU A 553 11.66 -8.67 15.79
C GLU A 553 12.52 -9.80 15.17
N ARG A 554 13.80 -9.52 14.88
CA ARG A 554 14.69 -10.34 14.03
C ARG A 554 15.36 -11.54 14.72
N HIS A 555 15.01 -11.86 15.96
CA HIS A 555 15.82 -12.78 16.79
C HIS A 555 15.68 -14.27 16.52
N SER A 556 14.83 -14.72 15.57
CA SER A 556 14.69 -16.16 15.27
C SER A 556 14.23 -16.43 13.83
N TYR A 557 15.00 -15.97 12.85
CA TYR A 557 14.65 -16.28 11.46
C TYR A 557 15.34 -17.58 10.99
N ASP A 558 14.53 -18.60 10.69
CA ASP A 558 14.95 -19.77 9.92
C ASP A 558 14.76 -19.46 8.42
N PRO A 559 15.79 -19.54 7.55
CA PRO A 559 15.65 -19.38 6.11
C PRO A 559 14.63 -20.34 5.45
N ALA A 560 14.31 -21.43 6.13
CA ALA A 560 13.29 -22.39 5.71
C ALA A 560 11.87 -22.04 6.17
N ASP A 561 11.71 -21.09 7.08
CA ASP A 561 10.41 -20.66 7.60
C ASP A 561 9.74 -19.67 6.62
N LYS A 562 8.76 -20.14 5.89
CA LYS A 562 7.93 -19.34 4.96
C LYS A 562 6.77 -18.61 5.64
N SER A 563 6.55 -18.79 6.94
CA SER A 563 5.38 -18.28 7.65
C SER A 563 5.31 -16.75 7.79
N GLY A 564 6.40 -16.04 7.49
CA GLY A 564 6.47 -14.57 7.58
C GLY A 564 6.26 -13.82 6.28
N PHE A 565 6.07 -14.53 5.15
CA PHE A 565 5.89 -13.88 3.84
C PHE A 565 4.41 -13.70 3.48
N PRO A 566 4.10 -12.68 2.65
CA PRO A 566 2.72 -12.50 2.17
C PRO A 566 2.22 -13.70 1.38
N ASP A 567 0.90 -13.92 1.43
CA ASP A 567 0.23 -14.97 0.67
C ASP A 567 0.51 -14.83 -0.84
N ASP A 568 0.59 -15.96 -1.54
CA ASP A 568 0.86 -16.03 -2.99
C ASP A 568 2.25 -15.48 -3.43
N CYS A 569 3.10 -15.04 -2.52
CA CYS A 569 4.47 -14.67 -2.86
C CYS A 569 5.38 -15.89 -2.94
N LEU A 570 6.25 -15.90 -3.96
CA LEU A 570 7.32 -16.89 -4.10
C LEU A 570 8.64 -16.24 -3.70
N ILE A 571 9.42 -16.90 -2.84
CA ILE A 571 10.76 -16.45 -2.47
C ILE A 571 11.71 -17.61 -2.66
N ASP A 572 12.70 -17.40 -3.52
CA ASP A 572 13.72 -18.36 -3.89
C ASP A 572 15.11 -17.74 -3.78
N PHE A 573 15.95 -18.32 -2.94
CA PHE A 573 17.35 -17.91 -2.79
C PHE A 573 18.28 -18.98 -3.37
N ASP A 574 19.31 -18.56 -4.09
CA ASP A 574 20.44 -19.43 -4.45
C ASP A 574 21.01 -20.06 -3.18
N MET A 575 21.34 -21.34 -3.19
CA MET A 575 21.85 -22.06 -2.03
C MET A 575 23.11 -21.40 -1.44
N ARG A 576 23.96 -20.81 -2.28
CA ARG A 576 25.16 -20.07 -1.86
C ARG A 576 24.82 -18.86 -1.01
N LEU A 577 23.68 -18.19 -1.28
CA LEU A 577 23.19 -17.10 -0.45
C LEU A 577 22.72 -17.59 0.92
N ILE A 578 22.09 -18.75 0.98
CA ILE A 578 21.67 -19.34 2.26
C ILE A 578 22.89 -19.61 3.15
N ASP A 579 23.96 -20.14 2.57
CA ASP A 579 25.21 -20.37 3.30
C ASP A 579 25.89 -19.05 3.71
N LEU A 580 25.92 -18.06 2.80
CA LEU A 580 26.43 -16.72 3.11
C LEU A 580 25.65 -16.06 4.27
N PHE A 581 24.33 -16.15 4.26
CA PHE A 581 23.50 -15.60 5.34
C PHE A 581 23.75 -16.31 6.67
N LYS A 582 23.92 -17.62 6.68
CA LYS A 582 24.29 -18.37 7.90
C LYS A 582 25.65 -17.95 8.47
N GLU A 583 26.64 -17.68 7.61
CA GLU A 583 27.93 -17.16 8.04
C GLU A 583 27.82 -15.74 8.61
N MET A 584 27.04 -14.87 7.97
CA MET A 584 26.79 -13.52 8.47
C MET A 584 26.08 -13.53 9.82
N ASP A 585 25.08 -14.41 10.00
CA ASP A 585 24.39 -14.58 11.28
C ASP A 585 25.33 -15.06 12.38
N LYS A 586 26.22 -16.00 12.10
CA LYS A 586 27.24 -16.47 13.08
C LYS A 586 28.18 -15.32 13.49
N LYS A 587 28.57 -14.45 12.55
CA LYS A 587 29.40 -13.27 12.86
C LYS A 587 28.61 -12.24 13.70
N SER A 588 27.34 -12.02 13.37
CA SER A 588 26.46 -11.11 14.12
C SER A 588 26.19 -11.60 15.55
N LEU A 589 25.96 -12.89 15.73
CA LEU A 589 25.79 -13.50 17.06
C LEU A 589 27.04 -13.31 17.94
N LYS A 590 28.24 -13.50 17.39
CA LYS A 590 29.48 -13.25 18.12
C LYS A 590 29.63 -11.78 18.57
N ILE A 591 29.25 -10.84 17.74
CA ILE A 591 29.24 -9.40 18.08
C ILE A 591 28.19 -9.12 19.17
N LYS A 592 27.02 -9.75 19.10
CA LYS A 592 25.98 -9.63 20.11
C LYS A 592 26.43 -10.16 21.46
N ASP A 593 27.03 -11.36 21.48
CA ASP A 593 27.58 -11.98 22.70
C ASP A 593 28.66 -11.11 23.32
N LEU A 594 29.51 -10.47 22.49
CA LEU A 594 30.52 -9.52 22.93
C LEU A 594 29.90 -8.26 23.55
N ILE A 595 28.86 -7.70 22.92
CA ILE A 595 28.14 -6.52 23.43
C ILE A 595 27.41 -6.87 24.73
N GLU A 596 26.77 -8.03 24.81
CA GLU A 596 26.10 -8.50 26.03
C GLU A 596 27.09 -8.78 27.15
N GLY A 597 28.20 -9.43 26.84
CA GLY A 597 29.29 -9.68 27.82
C GLY A 597 29.88 -8.37 28.35
N GLU A 598 30.10 -7.39 27.48
CA GLU A 598 30.63 -6.09 27.85
C GLU A 598 29.62 -5.25 28.63
N TYR A 599 28.35 -5.35 28.30
CA TYR A 599 27.26 -4.75 29.06
C TYR A 599 27.23 -5.27 30.51
N VAL A 600 27.28 -6.59 30.67
CA VAL A 600 27.30 -7.22 32.01
C VAL A 600 28.55 -6.78 32.78
N ARG A 601 29.71 -6.81 32.15
CA ARG A 601 31.00 -6.42 32.75
C ARG A 601 30.97 -4.97 33.25
N ILE A 602 30.52 -4.00 32.43
CA ILE A 602 30.47 -2.60 32.82
C ILE A 602 29.41 -2.40 33.92
N LYS A 603 28.29 -3.07 33.86
CA LYS A 603 27.25 -3.01 34.88
C LYS A 603 27.74 -3.53 36.24
N GLU A 604 28.47 -4.63 36.25
CA GLU A 604 29.08 -5.20 37.48
C GLU A 604 30.17 -4.29 38.06
N LEU A 605 31.01 -3.70 37.21
CA LEU A 605 32.08 -2.80 37.64
C LEU A 605 31.58 -1.44 38.14
N THR A 606 30.52 -0.88 37.53
CA THR A 606 30.07 0.49 37.83
C THR A 606 28.80 0.53 38.68
N GLY A 607 28.10 -0.58 38.84
CA GLY A 607 26.81 -0.65 39.53
C GLY A 607 25.68 0.08 38.78
N LYS A 608 25.92 0.56 37.55
CA LYS A 608 24.97 1.33 36.73
C LYS A 608 24.81 0.70 35.35
N GLN A 609 23.68 0.95 34.72
CA GLN A 609 23.48 0.56 33.31
C GLN A 609 24.42 1.39 32.42
N PRO A 610 25.25 0.76 31.57
CA PRO A 610 26.14 1.47 30.67
C PRO A 610 25.33 2.24 29.60
N SER A 611 25.81 3.43 29.28
CA SER A 611 25.28 4.19 28.14
C SER A 611 25.69 3.55 26.80
N ARG A 612 24.97 3.89 25.73
CA ARG A 612 25.33 3.42 24.37
C ARG A 612 26.75 3.81 23.97
N MET A 613 27.23 4.99 24.42
CA MET A 613 28.57 5.48 24.11
C MET A 613 29.66 4.69 24.88
N GLU A 614 29.43 4.36 26.15
CA GLU A 614 30.33 3.53 26.93
C GLU A 614 30.45 2.13 26.36
N LEU A 615 29.31 1.51 25.94
CA LEU A 615 29.32 0.23 25.26
C LEU A 615 30.06 0.29 23.91
N PHE A 616 29.76 1.33 23.09
CA PHE A 616 30.43 1.50 21.80
C PHE A 616 31.93 1.67 21.96
N THR A 617 32.37 2.50 22.90
CA THR A 617 33.79 2.73 23.15
C THR A 617 34.48 1.46 23.63
N SER A 618 33.86 0.72 24.54
CA SER A 618 34.41 -0.51 25.09
C SER A 618 34.50 -1.63 24.06
N VAL A 619 33.47 -1.86 23.27
CA VAL A 619 33.44 -2.87 22.20
C VAL A 619 34.44 -2.51 21.08
N SER A 620 34.52 -1.22 20.70
CA SER A 620 35.49 -0.77 19.70
C SER A 620 36.93 -0.91 20.17
N TYR A 621 37.20 -0.64 21.44
CA TYR A 621 38.52 -0.79 22.02
C TYR A 621 38.96 -2.27 22.08
N THR A 622 38.06 -3.19 22.46
CA THR A 622 38.34 -4.63 22.48
C THR A 622 38.51 -5.21 21.06
N HIS A 623 37.86 -4.68 20.06
CA HIS A 623 38.06 -5.08 18.66
C HIS A 623 39.36 -4.53 18.06
N LEU A 624 39.77 -3.32 18.43
CA LEU A 624 41.02 -2.70 17.96
C LEU A 624 42.25 -3.27 18.69
N THR A 625 42.08 -3.93 19.84
CA THR A 625 43.16 -4.56 20.62
C THR A 625 43.27 -6.08 20.47
N LEU A 626 42.42 -6.69 19.60
CA LEU A 626 42.71 -8.08 19.17
C LEU A 626 43.98 -8.07 18.33
N PRO A 627 45.00 -8.82 18.76
CA PRO A 627 46.35 -8.62 18.25
C PRO A 627 46.46 -9.05 16.80
N THR A 628 47.01 -8.17 16.00
CA THR A 628 47.81 -8.49 14.81
C THR A 628 49.03 -9.39 15.18
N ASN A 629 48.84 -10.43 15.94
CA ASN A 629 49.89 -11.40 16.29
C ASN A 629 49.61 -12.76 15.64
N SER A 630 49.59 -12.74 14.30
CA SER A 630 49.87 -13.94 13.52
C SER A 630 50.73 -13.62 12.31
N LEU A 631 51.79 -12.82 12.54
CA LEU A 631 52.91 -12.68 11.62
C LEU A 631 54.20 -12.64 12.49
N VAL A 632 54.62 -13.78 12.94
CA VAL A 632 56.04 -14.17 13.08
C VAL A 632 56.12 -15.68 12.90
#